data_064b841a810164e3988a0240c07a1dbd
#
_entry.id   064b841a810164e3988a0240c07a1dbd
#
_cell.length_a   1.000
_cell.length_b   1.000
_cell.length_c   1.000
_cell.angle_alpha   90.00
_cell.angle_beta   90.00
_cell.angle_gamma   90.00
#
_symmetry.space_group_name_H-M   'P 1'
#
loop_
_entity.id
_entity.type
_entity.pdbx_description
1 polymer ?
#
loop_
_entity_poly.entity_id
_entity_poly.type
_entity_poly.pdbx_seq_one_letter_code
_entity_poly.pdbx_strand_id
1 'polypeptide(L)'
;MTELHWRAATDAGSYDGTALILAGQGAVHLRTDLPAGTLENAVATLSWPMAEDEKIFMNGYQTWTECPELPKWGRQRGTDHIPKFLLDKYAFDRYGDYHFVRYSKRKGMSHGFSYCYFRSGEHYRLVASLDETSGYTIFYYDAKAVVLRIERDCAGGCHGGSVFAAFDLFFAEGSEDE
;
A
#
# COMPACT_ATOMS: atom_id res chain seq x y z
N MET A 1 -3.69 -19.25 3.37
CA MET A 1 -4.16 -18.45 4.53
C MET A 1 -2.99 -17.63 5.03
N THR A 2 -3.14 -16.32 5.10
CA THR A 2 -2.08 -15.39 5.52
C THR A 2 -2.59 -14.56 6.70
N GLU A 3 -1.78 -14.41 7.73
CA GLU A 3 -2.10 -13.56 8.87
C GLU A 3 -1.71 -12.11 8.54
N LEU A 4 -2.64 -11.20 8.72
CA LEU A 4 -2.46 -9.76 8.59
C LEU A 4 -2.43 -9.16 9.99
N HIS A 5 -1.37 -8.44 10.31
CA HIS A 5 -1.24 -7.66 11.55
C HIS A 5 -1.47 -6.19 11.22
N TRP A 6 -2.26 -5.52 12.02
CA TRP A 6 -2.52 -4.10 11.84
C TRP A 6 -2.35 -3.30 13.13
N ARG A 7 -2.01 -2.03 12.96
CA ARG A 7 -1.91 -1.04 14.02
C ARG A 7 -2.51 0.27 13.55
N ALA A 8 -3.32 0.90 14.38
CA ALA A 8 -3.83 2.24 14.19
C ALA A 8 -3.26 3.17 15.26
N ALA A 9 -2.73 4.33 14.88
CA ALA A 9 -2.25 5.36 15.78
C ALA A 9 -3.24 6.52 15.83
N THR A 10 -3.58 6.92 17.05
CA THR A 10 -4.49 8.04 17.33
C THR A 10 -3.86 8.98 18.35
N ASP A 11 -4.43 10.15 18.50
CA ASP A 11 -4.08 11.11 19.57
C ASP A 11 -4.35 10.55 20.99
N ALA A 12 -5.21 9.54 21.11
CA ALA A 12 -5.52 8.88 22.39
C ALA A 12 -4.69 7.61 22.66
N GLY A 13 -3.90 7.13 21.69
CA GLY A 13 -3.09 5.92 21.83
C GLY A 13 -3.03 5.06 20.55
N SER A 14 -2.50 3.85 20.71
CA SER A 14 -2.39 2.89 19.60
C SER A 14 -3.30 1.69 19.85
N TYR A 15 -3.88 1.18 18.79
CA TYR A 15 -4.74 0.00 18.76
C TYR A 15 -4.13 -1.02 17.80
N ASP A 16 -4.10 -2.28 18.22
CA ASP A 16 -3.51 -3.38 17.44
C ASP A 16 -4.54 -4.49 17.23
N GLY A 17 -4.43 -5.20 16.12
CA GLY A 17 -5.26 -6.35 15.85
C GLY A 17 -4.64 -7.28 14.81
N THR A 18 -5.25 -8.43 14.65
CA THR A 18 -4.91 -9.41 13.63
C THR A 18 -6.15 -9.84 12.87
N ALA A 19 -5.98 -10.18 11.61
CA ALA A 19 -7.01 -10.78 10.76
C ALA A 19 -6.40 -11.92 9.95
N LEU A 20 -7.19 -12.94 9.65
CA LEU A 20 -6.79 -14.03 8.77
C LEU A 20 -7.34 -13.76 7.37
N ILE A 21 -6.44 -13.71 6.39
CA ILE A 21 -6.80 -13.56 4.98
C ILE A 21 -6.78 -14.93 4.33
N LEU A 22 -7.90 -15.34 3.78
CA LEU A 22 -8.03 -16.56 3.00
C LEU A 22 -7.72 -16.27 1.54
N ALA A 23 -7.09 -17.21 0.85
CA ALA A 23 -6.90 -17.12 -0.60
C ALA A 23 -8.27 -16.99 -1.30
N GLY A 24 -8.36 -16.08 -2.26
CA GLY A 24 -9.62 -15.80 -2.96
C GLY A 24 -10.70 -15.10 -2.12
N GLN A 25 -10.35 -14.62 -0.93
CA GLN A 25 -11.28 -13.92 -0.08
C GLN A 25 -11.59 -12.53 -0.62
N GLY A 26 -12.71 -12.12 -0.92
CA GLY A 26 -13.09 -10.78 -1.39
C GLY A 26 -12.77 -9.65 -0.39
N ALA A 27 -13.76 -8.86 0.01
CA ALA A 27 -13.56 -7.71 0.91
C ALA A 27 -13.22 -8.12 2.35
N VAL A 28 -12.25 -7.42 2.93
CA VAL A 28 -11.84 -7.55 4.34
C VAL A 28 -11.94 -6.18 5.00
N HIS A 29 -12.79 -6.07 5.99
CA HIS A 29 -13.02 -4.84 6.75
C HIS A 29 -12.26 -4.91 8.07
N LEU A 30 -11.22 -4.13 8.20
CA LEU A 30 -10.46 -3.99 9.45
C LEU A 30 -11.01 -2.79 10.21
N ARG A 31 -11.97 -3.06 11.07
CA ARG A 31 -12.62 -2.04 11.88
C ARG A 31 -12.13 -2.11 13.32
N THR A 32 -12.02 -0.96 13.92
CA THR A 32 -11.77 -0.83 15.36
C THR A 32 -12.75 0.18 15.93
N ASP A 33 -13.27 -0.11 17.12
CA ASP A 33 -14.00 0.87 17.91
C ASP A 33 -12.97 1.83 18.49
N LEU A 34 -12.87 3.02 17.89
CA LEU A 34 -12.06 4.09 18.47
C LEU A 34 -12.94 4.91 19.39
N PRO A 35 -12.59 5.04 20.68
CA PRO A 35 -13.13 6.11 21.50
C PRO A 35 -12.84 7.43 20.79
N ALA A 36 -13.62 8.46 21.06
CA ALA A 36 -13.49 9.76 20.44
C ALA A 36 -12.00 10.19 20.35
N GLY A 37 -11.51 10.37 19.14
CA GLY A 37 -10.12 10.70 18.85
C GLY A 37 -9.89 10.92 17.37
N THR A 38 -8.69 11.34 17.01
CA THR A 38 -8.27 11.57 15.65
C THR A 38 -7.34 10.44 15.21
N LEU A 39 -7.70 9.73 14.15
CA LEU A 39 -6.80 8.76 13.53
C LEU A 39 -5.72 9.49 12.76
N GLU A 40 -4.47 9.26 13.10
CA GLU A 40 -3.32 9.83 12.40
C GLU A 40 -2.87 8.96 11.24
N ASN A 41 -2.72 7.67 11.49
CA ASN A 41 -2.41 6.67 10.48
C ASN A 41 -2.83 5.27 10.92
N ALA A 42 -2.91 4.36 9.96
CA ALA A 42 -3.01 2.94 10.23
C ALA A 42 -2.02 2.18 9.34
N VAL A 43 -1.46 1.10 9.87
CA VAL A 43 -0.50 0.25 9.16
C VAL A 43 -0.94 -1.20 9.30
N ALA A 44 -1.03 -1.90 8.18
CA ALA A 44 -1.21 -3.34 8.14
C ALA A 44 0.00 -4.00 7.48
N THR A 45 0.39 -5.17 7.96
CA THR A 45 1.51 -5.95 7.43
C THR A 45 1.12 -7.41 7.30
N LEU A 46 1.53 -8.02 6.19
CA LEU A 46 1.34 -9.45 5.97
C LEU A 46 2.55 -10.04 5.24
N SER A 47 2.83 -11.32 5.51
CA SER A 47 3.81 -12.06 4.74
C SER A 47 3.26 -12.29 3.33
N TRP A 48 4.04 -11.88 2.32
CA TRP A 48 3.62 -11.98 0.92
C TRP A 48 4.78 -12.53 0.08
N PRO A 49 4.94 -13.86 0.04
CA PRO A 49 5.97 -14.47 -0.78
C PRO A 49 5.68 -14.22 -2.27
N MET A 50 6.73 -13.88 -3.00
CA MET A 50 6.70 -13.66 -4.44
C MET A 50 7.56 -14.73 -5.12
N ALA A 51 7.01 -15.41 -6.11
CA ALA A 51 7.75 -16.37 -6.92
C ALA A 51 8.83 -15.68 -7.77
N GLU A 52 9.79 -16.42 -8.29
CA GLU A 52 10.90 -15.82 -9.06
C GLU A 52 10.46 -15.30 -10.44
N ASP A 53 9.45 -15.93 -11.04
CA ASP A 53 8.85 -15.53 -12.32
C ASP A 53 7.75 -14.46 -12.16
N GLU A 54 7.32 -14.23 -10.93
CA GLU A 54 6.24 -13.29 -10.65
C GLU A 54 6.70 -11.84 -10.80
N LYS A 55 5.83 -11.02 -11.35
CA LYS A 55 6.01 -9.58 -11.49
C LYS A 55 5.06 -8.84 -10.58
N ILE A 56 5.48 -7.69 -10.11
CA ILE A 56 4.68 -6.80 -9.29
C ILE A 56 4.32 -5.53 -10.07
N PHE A 57 3.06 -5.16 -10.02
CA PHE A 57 2.56 -3.87 -10.46
C PHE A 57 2.15 -3.05 -9.24
N MET A 58 2.59 -1.80 -9.19
CA MET A 58 2.21 -0.82 -8.19
C MET A 58 1.55 0.36 -8.88
N ASN A 59 0.28 0.62 -8.57
CA ASN A 59 -0.43 1.76 -9.14
C ASN A 59 0.19 3.09 -8.67
N GLY A 60 0.42 4.03 -9.59
CA GLY A 60 0.97 5.35 -9.27
C GLY A 60 -0.10 6.33 -8.81
N TYR A 61 0.33 7.34 -8.10
CA TYR A 61 -0.55 8.39 -7.57
C TYR A 61 -1.06 9.34 -8.66
N GLN A 62 -0.23 9.60 -9.66
CA GLN A 62 -0.51 10.57 -10.71
C GLN A 62 -0.54 9.90 -12.08
N THR A 63 -1.29 10.47 -13.02
CA THR A 63 -1.42 9.95 -14.39
C THR A 63 -0.12 9.91 -15.19
N TRP A 64 0.88 10.69 -14.80
CA TRP A 64 2.21 10.70 -15.41
C TRP A 64 3.21 9.77 -14.73
N THR A 65 2.80 9.08 -13.67
CA THR A 65 3.67 8.12 -12.99
C THR A 65 3.87 6.90 -13.87
N GLU A 66 5.13 6.54 -14.13
CA GLU A 66 5.46 5.32 -14.82
C GLU A 66 5.20 4.11 -13.90
N CYS A 67 4.25 3.27 -14.27
CA CYS A 67 3.84 2.10 -13.50
C CYS A 67 4.11 0.80 -14.30
N PRO A 68 5.37 0.40 -14.48
CA PRO A 68 5.67 -0.86 -15.14
C PRO A 68 5.47 -2.04 -14.21
N GLU A 69 5.20 -3.22 -14.77
CA GLU A 69 5.40 -4.46 -14.06
C GLU A 69 6.90 -4.69 -13.81
N LEU A 70 7.28 -4.85 -12.57
CA LEU A 70 8.65 -5.08 -12.16
C LEU A 70 8.87 -6.53 -11.73
N PRO A 71 10.01 -7.16 -12.10
CA PRO A 71 10.38 -8.43 -11.52
C PRO A 71 10.69 -8.26 -10.02
N LYS A 72 10.66 -9.33 -9.26
CA LYS A 72 10.89 -9.38 -7.81
C LYS A 72 12.04 -8.49 -7.32
N TRP A 73 13.17 -8.49 -8.02
CA TRP A 73 14.34 -7.67 -7.70
C TRP A 73 14.46 -6.44 -8.59
N GLY A 74 13.38 -6.06 -9.22
CA GLY A 74 13.31 -4.85 -10.02
C GLY A 74 13.55 -3.60 -9.19
N ARG A 75 13.77 -2.50 -9.86
CA ARG A 75 13.89 -1.17 -9.26
C ARG A 75 12.80 -0.27 -9.81
N GLN A 76 11.93 0.17 -8.94
CA GLN A 76 10.99 1.22 -9.28
C GLN A 76 11.75 2.53 -9.53
N ARG A 77 11.53 3.13 -10.67
CA ARG A 77 12.14 4.43 -10.99
C ARG A 77 11.37 5.53 -10.28
N GLY A 78 12.10 6.50 -9.77
CA GLY A 78 11.54 7.64 -9.09
C GLY A 78 12.29 8.92 -9.44
N THR A 79 12.15 9.93 -8.63
CA THR A 79 12.80 11.24 -8.80
C THR A 79 14.28 11.25 -8.39
N ASP A 80 14.83 10.13 -7.96
CA ASP A 80 16.21 9.99 -7.46
C ASP A 80 17.29 10.27 -8.52
N HIS A 81 16.93 10.26 -9.79
CA HIS A 81 17.80 10.60 -10.92
C HIS A 81 17.68 12.06 -11.39
N ILE A 82 16.69 12.79 -10.84
CA ILE A 82 16.46 14.19 -11.20
C ILE A 82 17.39 15.07 -10.34
N PRO A 83 18.14 15.99 -10.95
CA PRO A 83 18.96 16.93 -10.19
C PRO A 83 18.13 17.74 -9.18
N LYS A 84 18.67 17.92 -7.96
CA LYS A 84 17.97 18.58 -6.88
C LYS A 84 17.39 19.95 -7.25
N PHE A 85 18.12 20.75 -8.02
CA PHE A 85 17.64 22.08 -8.44
C PHE A 85 16.35 22.03 -9.29
N LEU A 86 16.14 20.94 -10.05
CA LEU A 86 14.89 20.73 -10.79
C LEU A 86 13.78 20.27 -9.87
N LEU A 87 14.08 19.37 -8.92
CA LEU A 87 13.11 18.96 -7.91
C LEU A 87 12.59 20.17 -7.13
N ASP A 88 13.51 21.03 -6.67
CA ASP A 88 13.15 22.24 -5.91
C ASP A 88 12.39 23.25 -6.79
N LYS A 89 12.83 23.45 -8.05
CA LYS A 89 12.18 24.39 -8.98
C LYS A 89 10.73 24.02 -9.29
N TYR A 90 10.45 22.74 -9.46
CA TYR A 90 9.12 22.26 -9.82
C TYR A 90 8.35 21.73 -8.61
N ALA A 91 8.93 21.80 -7.42
CA ALA A 91 8.33 21.34 -6.16
C ALA A 91 7.78 19.89 -6.24
N PHE A 92 8.51 19.00 -6.91
CA PHE A 92 8.11 17.60 -7.08
C PHE A 92 7.96 16.86 -5.74
N ASP A 93 8.66 17.30 -4.70
CA ASP A 93 8.53 16.81 -3.34
C ASP A 93 7.20 17.19 -2.66
N ARG A 94 6.51 18.22 -3.20
CA ARG A 94 5.23 18.71 -2.67
C ARG A 94 4.03 18.34 -3.54
N TYR A 95 4.23 18.35 -4.86
CA TYR A 95 3.15 18.22 -5.86
C TYR A 95 3.31 17.02 -6.78
N GLY A 96 4.40 16.24 -6.60
CA GLY A 96 4.61 14.98 -7.31
C GLY A 96 3.86 13.80 -6.68
N ASP A 97 4.28 12.61 -7.02
CA ASP A 97 3.75 11.39 -6.38
C ASP A 97 4.02 11.41 -4.88
N TYR A 98 2.99 11.16 -4.13
CA TYR A 98 3.06 11.07 -2.68
C TYR A 98 4.01 9.94 -2.26
N HIS A 99 4.98 10.23 -1.40
CA HIS A 99 6.05 9.31 -1.00
C HIS A 99 6.93 8.75 -2.14
N PHE A 100 6.90 9.35 -3.30
CA PHE A 100 7.56 8.89 -4.52
C PHE A 100 9.08 8.64 -4.36
N VAL A 101 9.77 9.44 -3.57
CA VAL A 101 11.23 9.38 -3.43
C VAL A 101 11.70 8.29 -2.47
N ARG A 102 10.87 7.78 -1.58
CA ARG A 102 11.30 6.95 -0.44
C ARG A 102 11.92 5.60 -0.81
N TYR A 103 11.43 4.95 -1.88
CA TYR A 103 11.77 3.56 -2.20
C TYR A 103 12.48 3.39 -3.54
N SER A 104 12.56 4.41 -4.37
CA SER A 104 13.08 4.35 -5.73
C SER A 104 14.55 3.90 -5.84
N LYS A 105 15.35 4.04 -4.78
CA LYS A 105 16.78 3.71 -4.76
C LYS A 105 17.07 2.24 -4.45
N ARG A 106 16.10 1.47 -3.99
CA ARG A 106 16.33 0.10 -3.52
C ARG A 106 15.75 -0.92 -4.49
N LYS A 107 16.58 -1.91 -4.85
CA LYS A 107 16.11 -3.08 -5.61
C LYS A 107 15.21 -3.94 -4.72
N GLY A 108 14.16 -4.50 -5.31
CA GLY A 108 13.21 -5.34 -4.61
C GLY A 108 12.30 -4.60 -3.63
N MET A 109 12.25 -3.27 -3.72
CA MET A 109 11.29 -2.44 -2.99
C MET A 109 10.44 -1.66 -3.98
N SER A 110 9.13 -1.70 -3.78
CA SER A 110 8.15 -1.01 -4.61
C SER A 110 7.09 -0.37 -3.74
N HIS A 111 6.49 0.69 -4.21
CA HIS A 111 5.34 1.31 -3.57
C HIS A 111 4.32 1.78 -4.61
N GLY A 112 3.07 1.85 -4.20
CA GLY A 112 1.97 2.32 -5.03
C GLY A 112 0.78 2.71 -4.19
N PHE A 113 -0.30 3.12 -4.85
CA PHE A 113 -1.48 3.70 -4.23
C PHE A 113 -2.73 2.95 -4.66
N SER A 114 -3.68 2.87 -3.78
CA SER A 114 -5.02 2.31 -3.99
C SER A 114 -5.06 0.83 -4.36
N TYR A 115 -4.15 0.31 -5.17
CA TYR A 115 -4.06 -1.12 -5.46
C TYR A 115 -2.68 -1.54 -5.98
N CYS A 116 -2.39 -2.82 -5.82
CA CYS A 116 -1.26 -3.50 -6.44
C CYS A 116 -1.67 -4.91 -6.86
N TYR A 117 -0.96 -5.48 -7.82
CA TYR A 117 -1.10 -6.89 -8.15
C TYR A 117 0.24 -7.56 -8.37
N PHE A 118 0.22 -8.89 -8.23
CA PHE A 118 1.34 -9.78 -8.48
C PHE A 118 0.91 -10.76 -9.56
N ARG A 119 1.69 -10.91 -10.62
CA ARG A 119 1.34 -11.71 -11.79
C ARG A 119 2.40 -12.72 -12.16
N SER A 120 2.00 -13.98 -12.33
CA SER A 120 2.80 -15.06 -12.95
C SER A 120 2.00 -15.67 -14.11
N GLY A 121 2.47 -15.46 -15.32
CA GLY A 121 1.70 -15.83 -16.53
C GLY A 121 0.36 -15.12 -16.57
N GLU A 122 -0.73 -15.89 -16.62
CA GLU A 122 -2.11 -15.40 -16.61
C GLU A 122 -2.72 -15.35 -15.22
N HIS A 123 -1.99 -15.78 -14.22
CA HIS A 123 -2.47 -15.82 -12.83
C HIS A 123 -2.13 -14.53 -12.08
N TYR A 124 -3.12 -13.95 -11.41
CA TYR A 124 -3.04 -12.69 -10.70
C TYR A 124 -3.40 -12.87 -9.23
N ARG A 125 -2.69 -12.14 -8.38
CA ARG A 125 -3.06 -11.89 -6.98
C ARG A 125 -3.16 -10.39 -6.78
N LEU A 126 -4.36 -9.91 -6.52
CA LEU A 126 -4.68 -8.49 -6.37
C LEU A 126 -4.91 -8.13 -4.91
N VAL A 127 -4.40 -6.98 -4.51
CA VAL A 127 -4.76 -6.31 -3.26
C VAL A 127 -5.13 -4.87 -3.58
N ALA A 128 -6.32 -4.45 -3.15
CA ALA A 128 -6.84 -3.12 -3.41
C ALA A 128 -7.46 -2.50 -2.15
N SER A 129 -7.46 -1.19 -2.08
CA SER A 129 -8.25 -0.42 -1.13
C SER A 129 -9.63 -0.16 -1.73
N LEU A 130 -10.67 -0.37 -0.95
CA LEU A 130 -12.06 -0.10 -1.35
C LEU A 130 -12.55 1.28 -0.88
N ASP A 131 -11.81 1.93 0.00
CA ASP A 131 -12.19 3.23 0.54
C ASP A 131 -10.97 4.13 0.73
N GLU A 132 -11.01 5.30 0.13
CA GLU A 132 -9.99 6.36 0.22
C GLU A 132 -10.55 7.65 0.85
N THR A 133 -11.74 7.61 1.44
CA THR A 133 -12.42 8.82 1.97
C THR A 133 -11.72 9.38 3.20
N SER A 134 -11.04 8.54 3.96
CA SER A 134 -10.36 8.92 5.21
C SER A 134 -8.86 9.23 5.03
N GLY A 135 -8.32 9.05 3.84
CA GLY A 135 -6.88 9.22 3.58
C GLY A 135 -6.42 8.36 2.42
N TYR A 136 -5.13 8.40 2.15
CA TYR A 136 -4.52 7.63 1.07
C TYR A 136 -4.08 6.25 1.54
N THR A 137 -4.39 5.21 0.77
CA THR A 137 -3.86 3.88 1.00
C THR A 137 -2.62 3.67 0.15
N ILE A 138 -1.50 3.39 0.81
CA ILE A 138 -0.19 3.21 0.21
C ILE A 138 0.23 1.76 0.43
N PHE A 139 0.60 1.09 -0.64
CA PHE A 139 1.13 -0.27 -0.62
C PHE A 139 2.66 -0.21 -0.75
N TYR A 140 3.35 -0.92 0.11
CA TYR A 140 4.80 -1.09 0.08
C TYR A 140 5.14 -2.56 0.04
N TYR A 141 5.93 -2.98 -0.94
CA TYR A 141 6.45 -4.33 -0.99
C TYR A 141 7.96 -4.34 -0.79
N ASP A 142 8.43 -5.22 0.09
CA ASP A 142 9.86 -5.50 0.30
C ASP A 142 10.13 -6.98 0.02
N ALA A 143 10.77 -7.27 -1.12
CA ALA A 143 11.09 -8.61 -1.55
C ALA A 143 12.09 -9.31 -0.62
N LYS A 144 12.97 -8.56 0.07
CA LYS A 144 13.95 -9.10 1.01
C LYS A 144 13.30 -9.51 2.33
N ALA A 145 12.40 -8.70 2.84
CA ALA A 145 11.64 -8.98 4.05
C ALA A 145 10.46 -9.94 3.79
N VAL A 146 10.07 -10.14 2.51
CA VAL A 146 8.90 -10.91 2.10
C VAL A 146 7.61 -10.36 2.72
N VAL A 147 7.48 -9.03 2.72
CA VAL A 147 6.39 -8.32 3.39
C VAL A 147 5.67 -7.39 2.42
N LEU A 148 4.36 -7.47 2.41
CA LEU A 148 3.47 -6.43 1.91
C LEU A 148 2.98 -5.61 3.11
N ARG A 149 3.32 -4.32 3.11
CA ARG A 149 2.87 -3.34 4.10
C ARG A 149 1.86 -2.41 3.44
N ILE A 150 0.75 -2.20 4.12
CA ILE A 150 -0.34 -1.33 3.69
C ILE A 150 -0.43 -0.22 4.73
N GLU A 151 -0.39 1.02 4.29
CA GLU A 151 -0.44 2.19 5.15
C GLU A 151 -1.62 3.06 4.75
N ARG A 152 -2.43 3.46 5.73
CA ARG A 152 -3.43 4.51 5.58
C ARG A 152 -2.85 5.79 6.15
N ASP A 153 -2.60 6.77 5.29
CA ASP A 153 -2.18 8.11 5.71
C ASP A 153 -3.40 9.02 5.72
N CYS A 154 -3.78 9.44 6.89
CA CYS A 154 -4.96 10.27 7.10
C CYS A 154 -4.67 11.77 6.92
N ALA A 155 -3.47 12.17 6.44
CA ALA A 155 -3.11 13.53 6.00
C ALA A 155 -3.56 14.68 6.94
N GLY A 156 -3.33 14.52 8.23
CA GLY A 156 -3.71 15.51 9.24
C GLY A 156 -4.85 15.08 10.16
N GLY A 157 -5.21 13.82 10.06
CA GLY A 157 -6.15 13.17 10.96
C GLY A 157 -7.57 13.06 10.43
N CYS A 158 -8.15 11.91 10.68
CA CYS A 158 -9.57 11.64 10.48
C CYS A 158 -10.29 11.68 11.81
N HIS A 159 -11.33 12.47 11.91
CA HIS A 159 -12.14 12.52 13.12
C HIS A 159 -13.00 11.27 13.23
N GLY A 160 -12.73 10.45 14.23
CA GLY A 160 -13.45 9.22 14.49
C GLY A 160 -14.83 9.45 15.09
N GLY A 161 -15.79 8.69 14.62
CA GLY A 161 -16.98 8.33 15.39
C GLY A 161 -16.70 7.08 16.22
N SER A 162 -17.73 6.45 16.77
CA SER A 162 -17.63 5.27 17.62
C SER A 162 -17.08 4.01 16.91
N VAL A 163 -17.11 3.95 15.58
CA VAL A 163 -16.56 2.87 14.77
C VAL A 163 -15.73 3.45 13.64
N PHE A 164 -14.48 3.06 13.56
CA PHE A 164 -13.58 3.50 12.49
C PHE A 164 -13.09 2.31 11.66
N ALA A 165 -13.24 2.39 10.35
CA ALA A 165 -12.62 1.44 9.44
C ALA A 165 -11.15 1.84 9.23
N ALA A 166 -10.23 1.15 9.88
CA ALA A 166 -8.80 1.36 9.65
C ALA A 166 -8.45 1.07 8.18
N PHE A 167 -9.01 -0.02 7.64
CA PHE A 167 -8.88 -0.43 6.25
C PHE A 167 -10.12 -1.14 5.75
N ASP A 168 -10.49 -0.84 4.53
CA ASP A 168 -11.37 -1.66 3.71
C ASP A 168 -10.54 -2.19 2.53
N LEU A 169 -10.15 -3.47 2.58
CA LEU A 169 -9.27 -4.10 1.61
C LEU A 169 -10.01 -5.16 0.82
N PHE A 170 -9.61 -5.32 -0.42
CA PHE A 170 -10.06 -6.39 -1.30
C PHE A 170 -8.87 -7.27 -1.69
N PHE A 171 -9.05 -8.57 -1.55
CA PHE A 171 -8.09 -9.59 -1.96
C PHE A 171 -8.75 -10.47 -3.01
N ALA A 172 -8.11 -10.61 -4.15
CA ALA A 172 -8.55 -11.52 -5.20
C ALA A 172 -7.37 -12.33 -5.72
N GLU A 173 -7.66 -13.53 -6.15
CA GLU A 173 -6.73 -14.44 -6.80
C GLU A 173 -7.49 -15.15 -7.93
N GLY A 174 -6.97 -15.15 -9.14
CA GLY A 174 -7.62 -15.71 -10.30
C GLY A 174 -6.80 -15.58 -11.56
N SER A 175 -7.41 -15.93 -12.67
CA SER A 175 -6.84 -15.77 -14.00
C SER A 175 -7.50 -14.60 -14.76
N GLU A 176 -6.91 -14.22 -15.89
CA GLU A 176 -7.42 -13.12 -16.73
C GLU A 176 -8.85 -13.38 -17.26
N ASP A 177 -9.28 -14.65 -17.31
CA ASP A 177 -10.57 -15.05 -17.83
C ASP A 177 -11.66 -15.20 -16.74
N GLU A 178 -11.36 -14.95 -15.48
CA GLU A 178 -12.27 -14.99 -14.33
C GLU A 178 -12.63 -13.58 -13.84
#